data_5bc309923989fc16b930d637bc47396e
#
_entry.id   5bc309923989fc16b930d637bc47396e
#
_cell.length_a   1.000
_cell.length_b   1.000
_cell.length_c   1.000
_cell.angle_alpha   90.00
_cell.angle_beta   90.00
_cell.angle_gamma   90.00
#
_symmetry.space_group_name_H-M   'P 1'
#
loop_
_entity.id
_entity.type
_entity.pdbx_description
1 polymer ?
#
loop_
_entity_poly.entity_id
_entity_poly.type
_entity_poly.pdbx_seq_one_letter_code
_entity_poly.pdbx_strand_id
1 'polypeptide(L)'
;PKTYPDLTEQHVLTMEYFKGLKATDLEGLAARGIDNKEIAAEGARIFLDMIFEHGLFHSDPHPGNIVILPGGEIGLMDFGQVGRLDEDLRLELETLLLGIIQQDTRRITQAFIRMGAVPPDLDRSKFHRDLTELLGYYSEVPIGDLDIASAVREILEIIRKHRLVLPPDLALLAKVIITLDSTGRKLDPSFQLMDLLLPYKEKLIRRRFSPARQARKLQRITEDMDRLLQTAPSSLTEVFRRLEKGEFTLQLQVKEMEEKARVTWGYYHENYK
;
A
#
# COMPACT_ATOMS: atom_id res chain seq x y z
N PRO A 1 -13.89 18.72 -12.98
CA PRO A 1 -14.38 19.65 -14.00
C PRO A 1 -14.25 19.09 -15.41
N LYS A 2 -15.17 19.49 -16.29
CA LYS A 2 -15.05 19.19 -17.72
C LYS A 2 -13.89 19.96 -18.29
N THR A 3 -13.05 19.33 -19.11
CA THR A 3 -11.99 20.01 -19.85
C THR A 3 -12.44 20.36 -21.27
N TYR A 4 -11.89 21.43 -21.83
CA TYR A 4 -12.18 21.90 -23.20
C TYR A 4 -10.89 21.82 -24.04
N PRO A 5 -10.62 20.66 -24.69
CA PRO A 5 -9.38 20.45 -25.46
C PRO A 5 -9.15 21.50 -26.53
N ASP A 6 -10.21 21.91 -27.23
CA ASP A 6 -10.15 22.92 -28.31
C ASP A 6 -9.75 24.33 -27.84
N LEU A 7 -9.82 24.58 -26.52
CA LEU A 7 -9.44 25.84 -25.87
C LEU A 7 -8.20 25.65 -24.97
N THR A 8 -7.53 24.51 -25.05
CA THR A 8 -6.38 24.15 -24.23
C THR A 8 -5.12 24.19 -25.08
N GLU A 9 -4.08 24.86 -24.58
CA GLU A 9 -2.79 25.01 -25.22
C GLU A 9 -1.69 24.43 -24.32
N GLN A 10 -0.44 24.39 -24.82
CA GLN A 10 0.68 23.78 -24.12
C GLN A 10 0.87 24.29 -22.67
N HIS A 11 0.54 25.56 -22.42
CA HIS A 11 0.72 26.22 -21.12
C HIS A 11 -0.58 26.72 -20.51
N VAL A 12 -1.73 26.42 -21.12
CA VAL A 12 -3.06 26.87 -20.66
C VAL A 12 -4.04 25.70 -20.70
N LEU A 13 -4.55 25.33 -19.56
CA LEU A 13 -5.63 24.35 -19.43
C LEU A 13 -6.97 25.10 -19.25
N THR A 14 -7.89 24.89 -20.19
CA THR A 14 -9.24 25.43 -20.10
C THR A 14 -10.21 24.39 -19.57
N MET A 15 -10.87 24.71 -18.47
CA MET A 15 -11.79 23.77 -17.81
C MET A 15 -13.05 24.49 -17.30
N GLU A 16 -14.04 23.68 -16.96
CA GLU A 16 -15.28 24.12 -16.31
C GLU A 16 -15.00 24.87 -15.00
N TYR A 17 -15.70 26.00 -14.83
CA TYR A 17 -15.65 26.78 -13.61
C TYR A 17 -16.68 26.27 -12.60
N PHE A 18 -16.24 25.83 -11.44
CA PHE A 18 -17.09 25.42 -10.34
C PHE A 18 -17.59 26.62 -9.53
N LYS A 19 -18.90 26.90 -9.63
CA LYS A 19 -19.57 27.92 -8.81
C LYS A 19 -19.92 27.35 -7.44
N GLY A 20 -18.92 27.06 -6.61
CA GLY A 20 -19.07 26.45 -5.31
C GLY A 20 -18.33 27.20 -4.21
N LEU A 21 -18.40 26.68 -3.00
CA LEU A 21 -17.59 27.10 -1.85
C LEU A 21 -16.42 26.17 -1.67
N LYS A 22 -15.30 26.67 -1.20
CA LYS A 22 -14.20 25.81 -0.79
C LYS A 22 -14.60 25.03 0.47
N ALA A 23 -14.12 23.82 0.60
CA ALA A 23 -14.32 23.01 1.81
C ALA A 23 -13.76 23.66 3.10
N THR A 24 -12.94 24.72 2.97
CA THR A 24 -12.46 25.54 4.10
C THR A 24 -13.44 26.59 4.58
N ASP A 25 -14.47 26.92 3.79
CA ASP A 25 -15.44 27.96 4.11
C ASP A 25 -16.65 27.40 4.89
N LEU A 26 -16.37 27.02 6.14
CA LEU A 26 -17.35 26.37 7.01
C LEU A 26 -18.60 27.26 7.27
N GLU A 27 -18.38 28.58 7.38
CA GLU A 27 -19.48 29.53 7.61
C GLU A 27 -20.36 29.65 6.36
N GLY A 28 -19.75 29.73 5.17
CA GLY A 28 -20.46 29.76 3.91
C GLY A 28 -21.23 28.47 3.63
N LEU A 29 -20.69 27.30 3.99
CA LEU A 29 -21.37 26.02 3.90
C LEU A 29 -22.60 25.99 4.83
N ALA A 30 -22.41 26.34 6.09
CA ALA A 30 -23.51 26.41 7.07
C ALA A 30 -24.61 27.38 6.65
N ALA A 31 -24.28 28.57 6.12
CA ALA A 31 -25.20 29.54 5.61
C ALA A 31 -26.05 29.01 4.44
N ARG A 32 -25.55 28.02 3.69
CA ARG A 32 -26.29 27.35 2.61
C ARG A 32 -27.05 26.10 3.09
N GLY A 33 -27.01 25.78 4.39
CA GLY A 33 -27.66 24.61 4.95
C GLY A 33 -26.97 23.29 4.56
N ILE A 34 -25.68 23.34 4.18
CA ILE A 34 -24.88 22.15 3.82
C ILE A 34 -24.32 21.57 5.10
N ASP A 35 -24.57 20.28 5.31
CA ASP A 35 -24.04 19.54 6.48
C ASP A 35 -22.59 19.19 6.28
N ASN A 36 -21.69 19.79 7.04
CA ASN A 36 -20.26 19.55 7.00
C ASN A 36 -19.90 18.10 7.32
N LYS A 37 -20.68 17.44 8.18
CA LYS A 37 -20.49 16.01 8.52
C LYS A 37 -20.77 15.12 7.32
N GLU A 38 -21.83 15.41 6.59
CA GLU A 38 -22.17 14.68 5.36
C GLU A 38 -21.10 14.88 4.29
N ILE A 39 -20.62 16.12 4.10
CA ILE A 39 -19.52 16.43 3.16
C ILE A 39 -18.23 15.72 3.54
N ALA A 40 -17.86 15.68 4.83
CA ALA A 40 -16.67 14.98 5.29
C ALA A 40 -16.75 13.46 4.98
N ALA A 41 -17.90 12.85 5.28
CA ALA A 41 -18.12 11.43 5.03
C ALA A 41 -18.15 11.10 3.53
N GLU A 42 -18.86 11.89 2.72
CA GLU A 42 -18.95 11.65 1.28
C GLU A 42 -17.62 11.92 0.58
N GLY A 43 -16.92 13.00 0.94
CA GLY A 43 -15.56 13.25 0.45
C GLY A 43 -14.63 12.09 0.70
N ALA A 44 -14.61 11.57 1.93
CA ALA A 44 -13.79 10.42 2.25
C ALA A 44 -14.19 9.15 1.45
N ARG A 45 -15.50 8.89 1.26
CA ARG A 45 -15.96 7.76 0.43
C ARG A 45 -15.46 7.87 -1.01
N ILE A 46 -15.53 9.05 -1.62
CA ILE A 46 -15.01 9.29 -2.97
C ILE A 46 -13.54 8.91 -3.07
N PHE A 47 -12.70 9.33 -2.12
CA PHE A 47 -11.28 8.97 -2.12
C PHE A 47 -11.05 7.49 -1.88
N LEU A 48 -11.80 6.86 -0.98
CA LEU A 48 -11.71 5.42 -0.74
C LEU A 48 -12.14 4.61 -1.97
N ASP A 49 -13.18 5.04 -2.69
CA ASP A 49 -13.60 4.41 -3.95
C ASP A 49 -12.52 4.57 -5.04
N MET A 50 -11.90 5.76 -5.17
CA MET A 50 -10.78 5.96 -6.08
C MET A 50 -9.64 4.98 -5.79
N ILE A 51 -9.28 4.77 -4.52
CA ILE A 51 -8.20 3.89 -4.09
C ILE A 51 -8.58 2.43 -4.30
N PHE A 52 -9.68 1.99 -3.71
CA PHE A 52 -10.01 0.56 -3.63
C PHE A 52 -10.78 0.04 -4.85
N GLU A 53 -11.62 0.88 -5.50
CA GLU A 53 -12.39 0.45 -6.66
C GLU A 53 -11.69 0.73 -7.99
N HIS A 54 -11.12 1.92 -8.15
CA HIS A 54 -10.56 2.35 -9.42
C HIS A 54 -9.04 2.17 -9.51
N GLY A 55 -8.32 2.17 -8.38
CA GLY A 55 -6.86 2.11 -8.36
C GLY A 55 -6.20 3.36 -8.98
N LEU A 56 -6.96 4.43 -9.11
CA LEU A 56 -6.50 5.74 -9.57
C LEU A 56 -7.06 6.78 -8.61
N PHE A 57 -6.21 7.54 -7.94
CA PHE A 57 -6.62 8.46 -6.90
C PHE A 57 -5.94 9.81 -6.99
N HIS A 58 -6.70 10.84 -6.69
CA HIS A 58 -6.17 12.19 -6.50
C HIS A 58 -5.28 12.19 -5.25
N SER A 59 -4.00 12.59 -5.39
CA SER A 59 -3.04 12.43 -4.29
C SER A 59 -2.87 13.67 -3.41
N ASP A 60 -3.75 14.67 -3.58
CA ASP A 60 -3.74 15.88 -2.76
C ASP A 60 -5.14 16.31 -2.30
N PRO A 61 -5.77 15.58 -1.32
CA PRO A 61 -7.08 15.90 -0.79
C PRO A 61 -7.07 17.13 0.14
N HIS A 62 -6.25 18.13 -0.19
CA HIS A 62 -6.22 19.38 0.55
C HIS A 62 -7.56 20.12 0.38
N PRO A 63 -8.12 20.74 1.44
CA PRO A 63 -9.41 21.42 1.34
C PRO A 63 -9.47 22.52 0.28
N GLY A 64 -8.31 23.08 -0.11
CA GLY A 64 -8.21 24.07 -1.19
C GLY A 64 -8.52 23.49 -2.58
N ASN A 65 -8.38 22.17 -2.76
CA ASN A 65 -8.65 21.45 -4.01
C ASN A 65 -10.06 20.86 -4.04
N ILE A 66 -10.85 21.07 -2.99
CA ILE A 66 -12.21 20.56 -2.83
C ILE A 66 -13.20 21.73 -2.85
N VAL A 67 -14.12 21.69 -3.79
CA VAL A 67 -15.18 22.69 -3.96
C VAL A 67 -16.52 22.01 -3.75
N ILE A 68 -17.35 22.58 -2.88
CA ILE A 68 -18.71 22.11 -2.62
C ILE A 68 -19.68 22.94 -3.49
N LEU A 69 -20.36 22.27 -4.41
CA LEU A 69 -21.32 22.88 -5.31
C LEU A 69 -22.65 23.16 -4.59
N PRO A 70 -23.53 24.02 -5.15
CA PRO A 70 -24.77 24.40 -4.49
C PRO A 70 -25.71 23.26 -4.10
N GLY A 71 -25.64 22.14 -4.81
CA GLY A 71 -26.39 20.90 -4.52
C GLY A 71 -25.74 19.96 -3.52
N GLY A 72 -24.55 20.32 -2.96
CA GLY A 72 -23.80 19.47 -2.06
C GLY A 72 -22.81 18.54 -2.78
N GLU A 73 -22.77 18.55 -4.11
CA GLU A 73 -21.83 17.74 -4.88
C GLU A 73 -20.39 18.20 -4.63
N ILE A 74 -19.47 17.25 -4.58
CA ILE A 74 -18.05 17.49 -4.35
C ILE A 74 -17.31 17.60 -5.70
N GLY A 75 -16.76 18.77 -5.98
CA GLY A 75 -15.88 19.03 -7.11
C GLY A 75 -14.42 18.94 -6.69
N LEU A 76 -13.64 18.17 -7.42
CA LEU A 76 -12.19 18.10 -7.23
C LEU A 76 -11.45 18.94 -8.28
N MET A 77 -10.44 19.65 -7.81
CA MET A 77 -9.59 20.54 -8.62
C MET A 77 -8.13 20.08 -8.53
N ASP A 78 -7.30 20.62 -9.42
CA ASP A 78 -5.84 20.42 -9.42
C ASP A 78 -5.40 18.95 -9.46
N PHE A 79 -5.61 18.30 -10.61
CA PHE A 79 -5.15 16.93 -10.88
C PHE A 79 -3.64 16.88 -11.26
N GLY A 80 -2.84 17.83 -10.82
CA GLY A 80 -1.39 17.85 -11.06
C GLY A 80 -0.65 16.69 -10.43
N GLN A 81 -1.24 16.05 -9.41
CA GLN A 81 -0.68 14.86 -8.77
C GLN A 81 -1.74 13.77 -8.62
N VAL A 82 -1.54 12.65 -9.33
CA VAL A 82 -2.42 11.48 -9.31
C VAL A 82 -1.59 10.26 -9.01
N GLY A 83 -2.03 9.45 -8.04
CA GLY A 83 -1.42 8.14 -7.74
C GLY A 83 -2.14 7.03 -8.49
N ARG A 84 -1.39 5.99 -8.84
CA ARG A 84 -1.92 4.81 -9.52
C ARG A 84 -1.49 3.54 -8.82
N LEU A 85 -2.45 2.71 -8.49
CA LEU A 85 -2.23 1.38 -7.91
C LEU A 85 -2.49 0.34 -8.99
N ASP A 86 -1.46 -0.40 -9.35
CA ASP A 86 -1.65 -1.60 -10.16
C ASP A 86 -2.44 -2.68 -9.38
N GLU A 87 -2.82 -3.76 -10.06
CA GLU A 87 -3.64 -4.80 -9.45
C GLU A 87 -2.93 -5.49 -8.29
N ASP A 88 -1.61 -5.69 -8.39
CA ASP A 88 -0.83 -6.40 -7.39
C ASP A 88 -0.67 -5.54 -6.12
N LEU A 89 -0.34 -4.26 -6.28
CA LEU A 89 -0.23 -3.31 -5.17
C LEU A 89 -1.58 -3.11 -4.46
N ARG A 90 -2.67 -3.04 -5.23
CA ARG A 90 -4.03 -2.96 -4.68
C ARG A 90 -4.40 -4.21 -3.87
N LEU A 91 -4.00 -5.40 -4.32
CA LEU A 91 -4.18 -6.67 -3.60
C LEU A 91 -3.43 -6.68 -2.26
N GLU A 92 -2.21 -6.16 -2.25
CA GLU A 92 -1.43 -6.08 -1.02
C GLU A 92 -2.01 -5.04 -0.05
N LEU A 93 -2.52 -3.91 -0.55
CA LEU A 93 -3.25 -2.93 0.27
C LEU A 93 -4.54 -3.52 0.86
N GLU A 94 -5.31 -4.28 0.07
CA GLU A 94 -6.47 -5.03 0.57
C GLU A 94 -6.04 -6.02 1.66
N THR A 95 -4.88 -6.67 1.48
CA THR A 95 -4.32 -7.61 2.46
C THR A 95 -3.88 -6.90 3.73
N LEU A 96 -3.25 -5.72 3.59
CA LEU A 96 -2.83 -4.86 4.69
C LEU A 96 -4.05 -4.40 5.51
N LEU A 97 -5.08 -3.85 4.84
CA LEU A 97 -6.30 -3.38 5.50
C LEU A 97 -7.01 -4.52 6.26
N LEU A 98 -7.14 -5.69 5.64
CA LEU A 98 -7.72 -6.87 6.32
C LEU A 98 -6.86 -7.31 7.51
N GLY A 99 -5.53 -7.24 7.39
CA GLY A 99 -4.59 -7.53 8.47
C GLY A 99 -4.77 -6.58 9.65
N ILE A 100 -4.91 -5.28 9.38
CA ILE A 100 -5.16 -4.25 10.41
C ILE A 100 -6.50 -4.52 11.12
N ILE A 101 -7.58 -4.71 10.38
CA ILE A 101 -8.92 -4.96 10.95
C ILE A 101 -8.96 -6.25 11.78
N GLN A 102 -8.20 -7.28 11.38
CA GLN A 102 -8.13 -8.59 12.05
C GLN A 102 -7.01 -8.65 13.10
N GLN A 103 -6.23 -7.58 13.26
CA GLN A 103 -5.04 -7.51 14.14
C GLN A 103 -4.01 -8.62 13.84
N ASP A 104 -3.94 -9.04 12.56
CA ASP A 104 -3.01 -10.07 12.10
C ASP A 104 -1.67 -9.44 11.69
N THR A 105 -0.78 -9.27 12.65
CA THR A 105 0.55 -8.67 12.47
C THR A 105 1.40 -9.43 11.45
N ARG A 106 1.26 -10.77 11.39
CA ARG A 106 2.01 -11.58 10.41
C ARG A 106 1.59 -11.22 8.99
N ARG A 107 0.30 -11.09 8.74
CA ARG A 107 -0.25 -10.67 7.45
C ARG A 107 0.24 -9.28 7.06
N ILE A 108 0.21 -8.34 7.99
CA ILE A 108 0.69 -6.96 7.80
C ILE A 108 2.19 -6.94 7.46
N THR A 109 3.01 -7.65 8.23
CA THR A 109 4.46 -7.78 7.99
C THR A 109 4.75 -8.33 6.60
N GLN A 110 4.05 -9.40 6.20
CA GLN A 110 4.23 -10.00 4.88
C GLN A 110 3.78 -9.09 3.74
N ALA A 111 2.69 -8.34 3.93
CA ALA A 111 2.23 -7.38 2.93
C ALA A 111 3.30 -6.29 2.68
N PHE A 112 3.88 -5.69 3.72
CA PHE A 112 4.96 -4.72 3.56
C PHE A 112 6.20 -5.30 2.88
N ILE A 113 6.57 -6.54 3.23
CA ILE A 113 7.71 -7.24 2.60
C ILE A 113 7.45 -7.50 1.10
N ARG A 114 6.20 -7.78 0.70
CA ARG A 114 5.85 -7.99 -0.71
C ARG A 114 5.72 -6.67 -1.50
N MET A 115 5.25 -5.61 -0.87
CA MET A 115 5.09 -4.31 -1.50
C MET A 115 6.41 -3.56 -1.68
N GLY A 116 7.37 -3.77 -0.78
CA GLY A 116 8.61 -3.00 -0.75
C GLY A 116 9.83 -3.74 -1.30
N ALA A 117 10.84 -2.95 -1.69
CA ALA A 117 12.18 -3.49 -1.87
C ALA A 117 12.82 -3.73 -0.49
N VAL A 118 13.09 -5.01 -0.21
CA VAL A 118 13.61 -5.47 1.08
C VAL A 118 15.13 -5.44 1.06
N PRO A 119 15.79 -4.75 2.00
CA PRO A 119 17.25 -4.77 2.09
C PRO A 119 17.74 -6.19 2.44
N PRO A 120 18.93 -6.61 1.92
CA PRO A 120 19.45 -7.95 2.15
C PRO A 120 19.69 -8.30 3.62
N ASP A 121 19.95 -7.30 4.44
CA ASP A 121 20.24 -7.38 5.88
C ASP A 121 18.99 -7.16 6.77
N LEU A 122 17.77 -7.22 6.20
CA LEU A 122 16.54 -7.04 6.97
C LEU A 122 16.39 -8.12 8.05
N ASP A 123 16.41 -7.70 9.31
CA ASP A 123 15.97 -8.53 10.44
C ASP A 123 14.42 -8.60 10.46
N ARG A 124 13.89 -9.63 9.80
CA ARG A 124 12.44 -9.86 9.70
C ARG A 124 11.77 -10.05 11.05
N SER A 125 12.50 -10.63 12.02
CA SER A 125 11.96 -10.87 13.36
C SER A 125 11.82 -9.56 14.14
N LYS A 126 12.79 -8.67 14.01
CA LYS A 126 12.76 -7.36 14.62
C LYS A 126 11.71 -6.47 13.97
N PHE A 127 11.61 -6.47 12.63
CA PHE A 127 10.58 -5.74 11.91
C PHE A 127 9.17 -6.20 12.31
N HIS A 128 8.94 -7.52 12.37
CA HIS A 128 7.67 -8.08 12.83
C HIS A 128 7.35 -7.68 14.28
N ARG A 129 8.32 -7.67 15.18
CA ARG A 129 8.16 -7.28 16.59
C ARG A 129 7.78 -5.81 16.71
N ASP A 130 8.48 -4.91 16.01
CA ASP A 130 8.19 -3.47 16.05
C ASP A 130 6.76 -3.19 15.55
N LEU A 131 6.32 -3.88 14.49
CA LEU A 131 4.92 -3.80 14.02
C LEU A 131 3.93 -4.39 15.03
N THR A 132 4.28 -5.48 15.72
CA THR A 132 3.41 -6.10 16.72
C THR A 132 3.22 -5.18 17.93
N GLU A 133 4.28 -4.53 18.37
CA GLU A 133 4.25 -3.56 19.47
C GLU A 133 3.35 -2.37 19.12
N LEU A 134 3.53 -1.80 17.93
CA LEU A 134 2.70 -0.71 17.44
C LEU A 134 1.22 -1.10 17.37
N LEU A 135 0.90 -2.23 16.75
CA LEU A 135 -0.48 -2.68 16.61
C LEU A 135 -1.10 -3.08 17.96
N GLY A 136 -0.29 -3.61 18.89
CA GLY A 136 -0.70 -3.87 20.26
C GLY A 136 -1.19 -2.59 20.96
N TYR A 137 -0.45 -1.51 20.82
CA TYR A 137 -0.84 -0.20 21.36
C TYR A 137 -2.20 0.26 20.79
N TYR A 138 -2.37 0.19 19.46
CA TYR A 138 -3.62 0.61 18.81
C TYR A 138 -4.79 -0.37 19.03
N SER A 139 -4.52 -1.63 19.42
CA SER A 139 -5.58 -2.62 19.68
C SER A 139 -6.35 -2.35 20.98
N GLU A 140 -5.75 -1.61 21.91
CA GLU A 140 -6.35 -1.21 23.17
C GLU A 140 -7.22 0.06 23.02
N VAL A 141 -7.06 0.78 21.89
CA VAL A 141 -7.83 2.00 21.59
C VAL A 141 -9.17 1.59 20.96
N PRO A 142 -10.30 2.09 21.45
CA PRO A 142 -11.58 1.87 20.78
C PRO A 142 -11.49 2.30 19.32
N ILE A 143 -12.11 1.52 18.42
CA ILE A 143 -12.04 1.76 16.96
C ILE A 143 -12.45 3.20 16.61
N GLY A 144 -13.41 3.75 17.35
CA GLY A 144 -13.88 5.11 17.19
C GLY A 144 -12.88 6.21 17.59
N ASP A 145 -11.92 5.93 18.46
CA ASP A 145 -10.93 6.91 18.94
C ASP A 145 -9.57 6.78 18.22
N LEU A 146 -9.50 5.92 17.21
CA LEU A 146 -8.26 5.59 16.52
C LEU A 146 -7.80 6.74 15.60
N ASP A 147 -6.66 7.33 15.92
CA ASP A 147 -5.99 8.31 15.06
C ASP A 147 -5.23 7.60 13.92
N ILE A 148 -5.92 7.42 12.78
CA ILE A 148 -5.35 6.78 11.61
C ILE A 148 -4.13 7.54 11.09
N ALA A 149 -4.16 8.88 11.12
CA ALA A 149 -3.06 9.68 10.63
C ALA A 149 -1.77 9.45 11.45
N SER A 150 -1.90 9.33 12.77
CA SER A 150 -0.78 9.00 13.65
C SER A 150 -0.31 7.56 13.43
N ALA A 151 -1.22 6.59 13.36
CA ALA A 151 -0.87 5.20 13.08
C ALA A 151 -0.10 5.03 11.76
N VAL A 152 -0.54 5.71 10.70
CA VAL A 152 0.17 5.68 9.41
C VAL A 152 1.56 6.30 9.51
N ARG A 153 1.73 7.43 10.22
CA ARG A 153 3.04 8.05 10.45
C ARG A 153 4.00 7.12 11.19
N GLU A 154 3.54 6.46 12.24
CA GLU A 154 4.35 5.52 13.02
C GLU A 154 4.74 4.28 12.22
N ILE A 155 3.81 3.75 11.40
CA ILE A 155 4.13 2.67 10.45
C ILE A 155 5.23 3.10 9.48
N LEU A 156 5.13 4.30 8.90
CA LEU A 156 6.16 4.83 8.00
C LEU A 156 7.51 5.00 8.69
N GLU A 157 7.53 5.37 9.98
CA GLU A 157 8.77 5.43 10.75
C GLU A 157 9.40 4.05 10.97
N ILE A 158 8.60 3.02 11.27
CA ILE A 158 9.08 1.64 11.36
C ILE A 158 9.65 1.18 10.02
N ILE A 159 8.95 1.43 8.91
CA ILE A 159 9.41 1.11 7.56
C ILE A 159 10.76 1.77 7.27
N ARG A 160 10.91 3.06 7.59
CA ARG A 160 12.16 3.81 7.44
C ARG A 160 13.28 3.28 8.35
N LYS A 161 12.97 2.97 9.60
CA LYS A 161 13.91 2.38 10.57
C LYS A 161 14.53 1.08 10.07
N HIS A 162 13.71 0.26 9.39
CA HIS A 162 14.12 -1.00 8.80
C HIS A 162 14.61 -0.89 7.33
N ARG A 163 14.75 0.33 6.80
CA ARG A 163 15.22 0.62 5.44
C ARG A 163 14.44 -0.07 4.33
N LEU A 164 13.17 -0.38 4.55
CA LEU A 164 12.31 -0.83 3.47
C LEU A 164 12.03 0.34 2.52
N VAL A 165 12.17 0.10 1.22
CA VAL A 165 11.84 1.09 0.19
C VAL A 165 10.49 0.74 -0.39
N LEU A 166 9.48 1.55 -0.08
CA LEU A 166 8.13 1.38 -0.63
C LEU A 166 8.03 2.02 -2.02
N PRO A 167 7.16 1.50 -2.91
CA PRO A 167 6.81 2.18 -4.15
C PRO A 167 6.34 3.62 -3.90
N PRO A 168 6.65 4.57 -4.79
CA PRO A 168 6.25 5.98 -4.64
C PRO A 168 4.75 6.17 -4.44
N ASP A 169 3.92 5.37 -5.12
CA ASP A 169 2.46 5.43 -5.00
C ASP A 169 1.94 5.11 -3.59
N LEU A 170 2.66 4.28 -2.81
CA LEU A 170 2.33 4.03 -1.41
C LEU A 170 2.66 5.23 -0.51
N ALA A 171 3.72 5.96 -0.80
CA ALA A 171 4.03 7.19 -0.08
C ALA A 171 2.97 8.28 -0.37
N LEU A 172 2.52 8.38 -1.63
CA LEU A 172 1.41 9.24 -2.01
C LEU A 172 0.12 8.83 -1.31
N LEU A 173 -0.18 7.53 -1.26
CA LEU A 173 -1.35 7.00 -0.56
C LEU A 173 -1.32 7.32 0.94
N ALA A 174 -0.18 7.15 1.59
CA ALA A 174 -0.02 7.52 3.00
C ALA A 174 -0.28 9.02 3.22
N LYS A 175 0.25 9.89 2.34
CA LYS A 175 -0.05 11.33 2.34
C LYS A 175 -1.57 11.57 2.21
N VAL A 176 -2.23 10.87 1.28
CA VAL A 176 -3.69 11.00 1.06
C VAL A 176 -4.46 10.63 2.33
N ILE A 177 -4.17 9.50 2.95
CA ILE A 177 -4.85 9.05 4.17
C ILE A 177 -4.68 10.06 5.31
N ILE A 178 -3.46 10.55 5.53
CA ILE A 178 -3.17 11.56 6.58
C ILE A 178 -3.91 12.87 6.28
N THR A 179 -3.90 13.32 5.03
CA THR A 179 -4.55 14.58 4.64
C THR A 179 -6.06 14.45 4.69
N LEU A 180 -6.61 13.32 4.29
CA LEU A 180 -8.05 13.04 4.30
C LEU A 180 -8.60 13.01 5.72
N ASP A 181 -7.94 12.34 6.65
CA ASP A 181 -8.30 12.34 8.07
C ASP A 181 -8.27 13.76 8.64
N SER A 182 -7.19 14.50 8.39
CA SER A 182 -7.06 15.90 8.83
C SER A 182 -8.10 16.82 8.21
N THR A 183 -8.47 16.63 6.95
CA THR A 183 -9.47 17.42 6.24
C THR A 183 -10.87 17.10 6.76
N GLY A 184 -11.16 15.82 6.97
CA GLY A 184 -12.42 15.36 7.55
C GLY A 184 -12.66 15.94 8.95
N ARG A 185 -11.64 15.90 9.82
CA ARG A 185 -11.72 16.48 11.18
C ARG A 185 -11.82 18.00 11.20
N LYS A 186 -11.38 18.71 10.17
CA LYS A 186 -11.60 20.15 10.04
C LYS A 186 -13.05 20.48 9.66
N LEU A 187 -13.68 19.64 8.84
CA LEU A 187 -15.10 19.77 8.48
C LEU A 187 -16.01 19.35 9.63
N ASP A 188 -15.70 18.24 10.27
CA ASP A 188 -16.42 17.70 11.42
C ASP A 188 -15.41 17.16 12.47
N PRO A 189 -15.26 17.79 13.64
CA PRO A 189 -14.38 17.32 14.71
C PRO A 189 -14.65 15.89 15.18
N SER A 190 -15.88 15.37 14.96
CA SER A 190 -16.26 13.98 15.26
C SER A 190 -15.94 12.99 14.14
N PHE A 191 -15.37 13.46 13.02
CA PHE A 191 -15.05 12.62 11.87
C PHE A 191 -14.05 11.53 12.21
N GLN A 192 -14.37 10.31 11.80
CA GLN A 192 -13.52 9.13 11.99
C GLN A 192 -13.42 8.36 10.67
N LEU A 193 -12.23 8.39 10.10
CA LEU A 193 -11.98 7.71 8.82
C LEU A 193 -12.15 6.19 8.93
N MET A 194 -11.91 5.61 10.12
CA MET A 194 -12.06 4.18 10.35
C MET A 194 -13.49 3.70 10.15
N ASP A 195 -14.49 4.48 10.55
CA ASP A 195 -15.91 4.13 10.39
C ASP A 195 -16.28 3.96 8.91
N LEU A 196 -15.60 4.71 8.04
CA LEU A 196 -15.80 4.62 6.59
C LEU A 196 -14.99 3.48 5.95
N LEU A 197 -13.88 3.06 6.58
CA LEU A 197 -13.07 1.93 6.12
C LEU A 197 -13.70 0.57 6.47
N LEU A 198 -14.41 0.47 7.59
CA LEU A 198 -15.02 -0.79 8.04
C LEU A 198 -15.97 -1.42 7.01
N PRO A 199 -16.88 -0.68 6.33
CA PRO A 199 -17.75 -1.22 5.30
C PRO A 199 -16.98 -1.82 4.10
N TYR A 200 -15.78 -1.32 3.81
CA TYR A 200 -14.94 -1.86 2.74
C TYR A 200 -14.46 -3.29 3.05
N LYS A 201 -14.33 -3.69 4.32
CA LYS A 201 -14.00 -5.07 4.71
C LYS A 201 -14.88 -6.10 4.00
N GLU A 202 -16.19 -5.91 4.02
CA GLU A 202 -17.12 -6.86 3.39
C GLU A 202 -16.98 -6.85 1.86
N LYS A 203 -16.86 -5.66 1.25
CA LYS A 203 -16.60 -5.53 -0.18
C LYS A 203 -15.30 -6.25 -0.58
N LEU A 204 -14.23 -6.06 0.19
CA LEU A 204 -12.92 -6.66 -0.07
C LEU A 204 -12.95 -8.18 0.10
N ILE A 205 -13.63 -8.70 1.12
CA ILE A 205 -13.79 -10.14 1.32
C ILE A 205 -14.57 -10.75 0.14
N ARG A 206 -15.71 -10.19 -0.24
CA ARG A 206 -16.50 -10.64 -1.40
C ARG A 206 -15.67 -10.63 -2.70
N ARG A 207 -14.89 -9.58 -2.92
CA ARG A 207 -14.03 -9.42 -4.08
C ARG A 207 -12.93 -10.48 -4.14
N ARG A 208 -12.34 -10.83 -2.99
CA ARG A 208 -11.29 -11.84 -2.85
C ARG A 208 -11.80 -13.25 -3.23
N PHE A 209 -13.05 -13.54 -2.94
CA PHE A 209 -13.71 -14.81 -3.27
C PHE A 209 -14.49 -14.79 -4.58
N SER A 210 -14.41 -13.72 -5.38
CA SER A 210 -15.13 -13.65 -6.63
C SER A 210 -14.59 -14.69 -7.63
N PRO A 211 -15.48 -15.47 -8.32
CA PRO A 211 -15.08 -16.50 -9.28
C PRO A 211 -14.21 -15.96 -10.41
N ALA A 212 -14.48 -14.74 -10.86
CA ALA A 212 -13.72 -14.08 -11.92
C ALA A 212 -12.25 -13.81 -11.50
N ARG A 213 -12.00 -13.47 -10.23
CA ARG A 213 -10.66 -13.24 -9.69
C ARG A 213 -9.90 -14.56 -9.48
N GLN A 214 -10.61 -15.59 -9.03
CA GLN A 214 -10.07 -16.95 -8.92
C GLN A 214 -9.66 -17.51 -10.30
N ALA A 215 -10.48 -17.31 -11.33
CA ALA A 215 -10.17 -17.73 -12.69
C ALA A 215 -8.92 -17.00 -13.23
N ARG A 216 -8.80 -15.67 -13.04
CA ARG A 216 -7.60 -14.92 -13.44
C ARG A 216 -6.34 -15.39 -12.72
N LYS A 217 -6.45 -15.70 -11.41
CA LYS A 217 -5.32 -16.24 -10.64
C LYS A 217 -4.87 -17.59 -11.15
N LEU A 218 -5.82 -18.49 -11.48
CA LEU A 218 -5.52 -19.77 -12.09
C LEU A 218 -4.88 -19.58 -13.47
N GLN A 219 -5.40 -18.67 -14.30
CA GLN A 219 -4.83 -18.36 -15.59
C GLN A 219 -3.39 -17.84 -15.47
N ARG A 220 -3.07 -16.93 -14.56
CA ARG A 220 -1.70 -16.48 -14.31
C ARG A 220 -0.78 -17.64 -13.88
N ILE A 221 -1.26 -18.51 -12.98
CA ILE A 221 -0.49 -19.69 -12.57
C ILE A 221 -0.19 -20.61 -13.75
N THR A 222 -1.17 -20.83 -14.64
CA THR A 222 -0.95 -21.64 -15.87
C THR A 222 0.00 -20.96 -16.84
N GLU A 223 -0.08 -19.65 -17.03
CA GLU A 223 0.85 -18.88 -17.87
C GLU A 223 2.27 -18.89 -17.30
N ASP A 224 2.43 -18.75 -15.98
CA ASP A 224 3.74 -18.83 -15.31
C ASP A 224 4.32 -20.26 -15.37
N MET A 225 3.48 -21.30 -15.22
CA MET A 225 3.86 -22.70 -15.44
C MET A 225 4.29 -22.95 -16.89
N ASP A 226 3.54 -22.44 -17.85
CA ASP A 226 3.90 -22.54 -19.27
C ASP A 226 5.24 -21.86 -19.57
N ARG A 227 5.48 -20.67 -19.02
CA ARG A 227 6.79 -19.99 -19.13
C ARG A 227 7.91 -20.80 -18.50
N LEU A 228 7.70 -21.34 -17.30
CA LEU A 228 8.67 -22.22 -16.64
C LEU A 228 8.94 -23.47 -17.48
N LEU A 229 7.90 -24.12 -18.04
CA LEU A 229 8.04 -25.29 -18.90
C LEU A 229 8.75 -24.95 -20.22
N GLN A 230 8.53 -23.77 -20.78
CA GLN A 230 9.20 -23.31 -22.00
C GLN A 230 10.66 -22.90 -21.76
N THR A 231 10.97 -22.36 -20.56
CA THR A 231 12.34 -21.90 -20.23
C THR A 231 13.20 -23.00 -19.61
N ALA A 232 12.57 -23.99 -18.99
CA ALA A 232 13.26 -25.07 -18.26
C ALA A 232 13.61 -26.36 -19.06
N PRO A 233 13.06 -26.66 -20.28
CA PRO A 233 13.18 -28.00 -20.84
C PRO A 233 14.61 -28.46 -21.05
N SER A 234 15.50 -27.58 -21.50
CA SER A 234 16.90 -27.93 -21.73
C SER A 234 17.72 -28.09 -20.43
N SER A 235 17.45 -27.23 -19.46
CA SER A 235 18.16 -27.24 -18.17
C SER A 235 17.71 -28.40 -17.28
N LEU A 236 16.41 -28.67 -17.19
CA LEU A 236 15.88 -29.78 -16.40
C LEU A 236 16.19 -31.13 -17.01
N THR A 237 16.07 -31.28 -18.31
CA THR A 237 16.43 -32.51 -19.02
C THR A 237 17.93 -32.80 -18.85
N GLU A 238 18.77 -31.75 -18.87
CA GLU A 238 20.20 -31.92 -18.65
C GLU A 238 20.52 -32.28 -17.20
N VAL A 239 19.82 -31.70 -16.21
CA VAL A 239 19.95 -32.05 -14.78
C VAL A 239 19.47 -33.49 -14.53
N PHE A 240 18.32 -33.90 -15.08
CA PHE A 240 17.82 -35.27 -14.98
C PHE A 240 18.78 -36.27 -15.67
N ARG A 241 19.30 -35.95 -16.85
CA ARG A 241 20.26 -36.77 -17.56
C ARG A 241 21.59 -36.96 -16.77
N ARG A 242 22.06 -35.91 -16.08
CA ARG A 242 23.23 -35.97 -15.21
C ARG A 242 22.97 -36.76 -13.93
N LEU A 243 21.75 -36.66 -13.37
CA LEU A 243 21.30 -37.48 -12.25
C LEU A 243 21.26 -38.97 -12.60
N GLU A 244 20.67 -39.33 -13.76
CA GLU A 244 20.63 -40.73 -14.25
C GLU A 244 22.01 -41.30 -14.53
N LYS A 245 22.96 -40.49 -14.97
CA LYS A 245 24.35 -40.91 -15.24
C LYS A 245 25.24 -40.91 -14.00
N GLY A 246 24.75 -40.53 -12.83
CA GLY A 246 25.55 -40.43 -11.62
C GLY A 246 26.60 -39.31 -11.66
N GLU A 247 26.53 -38.41 -12.64
CA GLU A 247 27.47 -37.32 -12.87
C GLU A 247 27.12 -36.04 -12.11
N PHE A 248 26.31 -36.13 -11.06
CA PHE A 248 25.89 -34.95 -10.28
C PHE A 248 26.97 -34.59 -9.27
N THR A 249 27.83 -33.65 -9.64
CA THR A 249 28.82 -33.08 -8.72
C THR A 249 28.29 -31.76 -8.20
N LEU A 250 27.85 -31.75 -6.95
CA LEU A 250 27.55 -30.50 -6.19
C LEU A 250 28.90 -29.83 -5.85
N GLN A 251 29.35 -28.88 -6.65
CA GLN A 251 30.39 -27.95 -6.24
C GLN A 251 29.79 -26.95 -5.24
N LEU A 252 29.78 -27.33 -3.97
CA LEU A 252 29.60 -26.38 -2.88
C LEU A 252 30.88 -25.51 -2.85
N GLN A 253 30.77 -24.27 -3.35
CA GLN A 253 31.82 -23.28 -3.14
C GLN A 253 31.80 -22.86 -1.66
N VAL A 254 32.47 -23.63 -0.82
CA VAL A 254 32.69 -23.35 0.60
C VAL A 254 33.86 -22.38 0.75
N LYS A 255 33.76 -21.21 0.13
CA LYS A 255 34.78 -20.16 0.23
C LYS A 255 34.99 -19.64 1.67
N GLU A 256 33.99 -19.72 2.50
CA GLU A 256 34.06 -19.26 3.91
C GLU A 256 34.61 -20.32 4.89
N MET A 257 34.52 -21.61 4.56
CA MET A 257 35.04 -22.65 5.46
C MET A 257 36.54 -22.91 5.31
N GLU A 258 37.10 -22.69 4.14
CA GLU A 258 38.56 -22.79 3.96
C GLU A 258 39.32 -21.70 4.71
N GLU A 259 38.79 -20.50 4.78
CA GLU A 259 39.43 -19.40 5.50
C GLU A 259 39.34 -19.59 7.03
N LYS A 260 38.21 -20.08 7.56
CA LYS A 260 38.08 -20.46 8.97
C LYS A 260 38.92 -21.69 9.35
N ALA A 261 39.03 -22.67 8.49
CA ALA A 261 39.86 -23.85 8.72
C ALA A 261 41.35 -23.50 8.73
N ARG A 262 41.80 -22.58 7.85
CA ARG A 262 43.20 -22.10 7.86
C ARG A 262 43.54 -21.32 9.12
N VAL A 263 42.64 -20.45 9.58
CA VAL A 263 42.82 -19.66 10.81
C VAL A 263 42.84 -20.58 12.04
N THR A 264 41.99 -21.58 12.11
CA THR A 264 41.94 -22.53 13.24
C THR A 264 43.18 -23.46 13.25
N TRP A 265 43.65 -23.91 12.07
CA TRP A 265 44.87 -24.74 11.97
C TRP A 265 46.14 -23.96 12.28
N GLY A 266 46.23 -22.70 11.85
CA GLY A 266 47.33 -21.78 12.21
C GLY A 266 47.42 -21.54 13.72
N TYR A 267 46.27 -21.33 14.37
CA TYR A 267 46.19 -21.08 15.81
C TYR A 267 46.65 -22.32 16.65
N TYR A 268 46.32 -23.52 16.21
CA TYR A 268 46.74 -24.76 16.90
C TYR A 268 48.23 -25.08 16.68
N HIS A 269 48.80 -24.70 15.57
CA HIS A 269 50.22 -25.03 15.26
C HIS A 269 51.20 -24.06 15.95
N GLU A 270 50.78 -22.83 16.26
CA GLU A 270 51.61 -21.85 16.99
C GLU A 270 51.56 -21.99 18.52
N ASN A 271 50.49 -22.57 19.06
CA ASN A 271 50.31 -22.59 20.54
C ASN A 271 50.56 -23.95 21.20
N TYR A 272 50.89 -25.00 20.46
CA TYR A 272 51.11 -26.37 20.99
C TYR A 272 52.31 -27.07 20.36
N LYS A 273 53.41 -26.33 20.11
CA LYS A 273 54.76 -26.89 19.96
C LYS A 273 55.64 -26.68 21.17
#